data_5d0b44cbe8f8a93caa92ced2bf4c77d1
#
_entry.id   5d0b44cbe8f8a93caa92ced2bf4c77d1
#
_cell.length_a   1.000
_cell.length_b   1.000
_cell.length_c   1.000
_cell.angle_alpha   90.00
_cell.angle_beta   90.00
_cell.angle_gamma   90.00
#
_symmetry.space_group_name_H-M   'P 1'
#
loop_
_entity.id
_entity.type
_entity.pdbx_description
1 polymer ?
#
loop_
_entity_poly.entity_id
_entity_poly.type
_entity_poly.pdbx_seq_one_letter_code
_entity_poly.pdbx_strand_id
1 'polypeptide(L)'
;MIIGLMFIGAVILIGIFVLVFVIGGYNALVTLRNRYKNAYSQIDVQLKRRYDLIPNLVETAKGYLQHERETLEAVITARNAAVSANTRAAQNPGDASVMKEISSAEGALSGVLSRLFALAEAYPNLKANETMMSLMEELTSTENKISFARQAYNDAVMTYNTRREVFPTNFIANTFNFGPAELFVIEKPEQKEAPKVAF
;
A
#
# COMPACT_ATOMS: atom_id res chain seq x y z
N MET A 1 18.12 -7.84 -59.67
CA MET A 1 17.58 -6.53 -59.26
C MET A 1 16.28 -6.67 -58.43
N ILE A 2 15.25 -7.37 -58.90
CA ILE A 2 13.96 -7.55 -58.19
C ILE A 2 14.13 -8.23 -56.84
N ILE A 3 14.92 -9.30 -56.72
CA ILE A 3 15.16 -10.03 -55.45
C ILE A 3 15.82 -9.11 -54.40
N GLY A 4 16.76 -8.24 -54.80
CA GLY A 4 17.41 -7.28 -53.91
C GLY A 4 16.43 -6.22 -53.40
N LEU A 5 15.52 -5.73 -54.23
CA LEU A 5 14.44 -4.81 -53.82
C LEU A 5 13.45 -5.46 -52.85
N MET A 6 13.08 -6.72 -53.07
CA MET A 6 12.21 -7.47 -52.17
C MET A 6 12.89 -7.69 -50.82
N PHE A 7 14.19 -7.99 -50.79
CA PHE A 7 14.94 -8.16 -49.54
C PHE A 7 15.00 -6.85 -48.73
N ILE A 8 15.31 -5.73 -49.40
CA ILE A 8 15.32 -4.40 -48.73
C ILE A 8 13.93 -4.06 -48.22
N GLY A 9 12.87 -4.29 -48.98
CA GLY A 9 11.49 -4.09 -48.52
C GLY A 9 11.13 -4.93 -47.30
N ALA A 10 11.54 -6.20 -47.27
CA ALA A 10 11.32 -7.08 -46.11
C ALA A 10 12.07 -6.58 -44.87
N VAL A 11 13.31 -6.14 -44.98
CA VAL A 11 14.10 -5.57 -43.87
C VAL A 11 13.45 -4.30 -43.30
N ILE A 12 12.95 -3.41 -44.16
CA ILE A 12 12.26 -2.19 -43.76
C ILE A 12 10.97 -2.54 -43.00
N LEU A 13 10.17 -3.48 -43.49
CA LEU A 13 8.92 -3.93 -42.82
C LEU A 13 9.20 -4.53 -41.45
N ILE A 14 10.24 -5.36 -41.32
CA ILE A 14 10.66 -5.92 -40.03
C ILE A 14 11.10 -4.79 -39.09
N GLY A 15 11.88 -3.81 -39.60
CA GLY A 15 12.29 -2.66 -38.79
C GLY A 15 11.12 -1.84 -38.28
N ILE A 16 10.12 -1.56 -39.11
CA ILE A 16 8.88 -0.87 -38.71
C ILE A 16 8.10 -1.69 -37.69
N PHE A 17 7.97 -2.99 -37.90
CA PHE A 17 7.28 -3.88 -36.96
C PHE A 17 7.95 -3.86 -35.58
N VAL A 18 9.28 -3.99 -35.52
CA VAL A 18 10.06 -3.92 -34.29
C VAL A 18 9.85 -2.57 -33.57
N LEU A 19 9.92 -1.46 -34.34
CA LEU A 19 9.72 -0.12 -33.80
C LEU A 19 8.34 0.04 -33.15
N VAL A 20 7.27 -0.33 -33.86
CA VAL A 20 5.90 -0.27 -33.36
C VAL A 20 5.73 -1.14 -32.12
N PHE A 21 6.34 -2.34 -32.12
CA PHE A 21 6.33 -3.24 -30.98
C PHE A 21 7.03 -2.63 -29.75
N VAL A 22 8.21 -2.03 -29.91
CA VAL A 22 8.96 -1.38 -28.82
C VAL A 22 8.17 -0.21 -28.24
N ILE A 23 7.62 0.66 -29.10
CA ILE A 23 6.79 1.80 -28.65
C ILE A 23 5.56 1.31 -27.88
N GLY A 24 4.85 0.32 -28.41
CA GLY A 24 3.68 -0.26 -27.77
C GLY A 24 3.99 -0.88 -26.40
N GLY A 25 5.06 -1.65 -26.31
CA GLY A 25 5.53 -2.26 -25.07
C GLY A 25 5.97 -1.25 -24.02
N TYR A 26 6.71 -0.22 -24.44
CA TYR A 26 7.12 0.89 -23.58
C TYR A 26 5.90 1.63 -23.00
N ASN A 27 4.97 2.04 -23.87
CA ASN A 27 3.77 2.76 -23.47
C ASN A 27 2.89 1.92 -22.51
N ALA A 28 2.78 0.60 -22.74
CA ALA A 28 2.08 -0.30 -21.86
C ALA A 28 2.72 -0.34 -20.45
N LEU A 29 4.04 -0.43 -20.35
CA LEU A 29 4.75 -0.40 -19.06
C LEU A 29 4.58 0.93 -18.33
N VAL A 30 4.66 2.06 -19.05
CA VAL A 30 4.40 3.40 -18.46
C VAL A 30 2.99 3.49 -17.92
N THR A 31 1.99 3.02 -18.67
CA THR A 31 0.59 3.02 -18.25
C THR A 31 0.38 2.18 -16.98
N LEU A 32 0.94 0.98 -16.92
CA LEU A 32 0.83 0.10 -15.76
C LEU A 32 1.57 0.67 -14.54
N ARG A 33 2.74 1.28 -14.73
CA ARG A 33 3.46 2.00 -13.68
C ARG A 33 2.62 3.13 -13.09
N ASN A 34 2.01 3.94 -13.93
CA ASN A 34 1.15 5.02 -13.47
C ASN A 34 -0.12 4.51 -12.79
N ARG A 35 -0.63 3.33 -13.20
CA ARG A 35 -1.79 2.69 -12.58
C ARG A 35 -1.54 2.31 -11.12
N TYR A 36 -0.41 1.65 -10.80
CA TYR A 36 -0.13 1.31 -9.40
C TYR A 36 0.20 2.54 -8.57
N LYS A 37 0.85 3.57 -9.13
CA LYS A 37 1.08 4.84 -8.44
C LYS A 37 -0.24 5.54 -8.09
N ASN A 38 -1.19 5.55 -9.01
CA ASN A 38 -2.52 6.10 -8.75
C ASN A 38 -3.30 5.26 -7.71
N ALA A 39 -3.17 3.93 -7.76
CA ALA A 39 -3.76 3.07 -6.74
C ALA A 39 -3.18 3.34 -5.34
N TYR A 40 -1.87 3.64 -5.22
CA TYR A 40 -1.28 4.07 -3.95
C TYR A 40 -1.89 5.38 -3.44
N SER A 41 -2.17 6.33 -4.31
CA SER A 41 -2.81 7.60 -3.91
C SER A 41 -4.16 7.39 -3.22
N GLN A 42 -4.91 6.33 -3.57
CA GLN A 42 -6.14 5.98 -2.86
C GLN A 42 -5.88 5.47 -1.44
N ILE A 43 -4.78 4.73 -1.25
CA ILE A 43 -4.32 4.32 0.08
C ILE A 43 -3.93 5.55 0.90
N ASP A 44 -3.13 6.44 0.34
CA ASP A 44 -2.66 7.68 1.00
C ASP A 44 -3.82 8.52 1.56
N VAL A 45 -4.90 8.67 0.79
CA VAL A 45 -6.11 9.39 1.25
C VAL A 45 -6.72 8.72 2.49
N GLN A 46 -6.85 7.39 2.51
CA GLN A 46 -7.45 6.69 3.64
C GLN A 46 -6.52 6.66 4.86
N LEU A 47 -5.21 6.54 4.66
CA LEU A 47 -4.21 6.62 5.73
C LEU A 47 -4.23 8.00 6.38
N LYS A 48 -4.27 9.07 5.61
CA LYS A 48 -4.39 10.45 6.14
C LYS A 48 -5.64 10.59 7.00
N ARG A 49 -6.80 10.11 6.52
CA ARG A 49 -8.04 10.12 7.29
C ARG A 49 -7.88 9.39 8.63
N ARG A 50 -7.25 8.20 8.63
CA ARG A 50 -6.95 7.46 9.87
C ARG A 50 -6.07 8.27 10.81
N TYR A 51 -5.02 8.89 10.30
CA TYR A 51 -4.11 9.71 11.12
C TYR A 51 -4.78 10.94 11.73
N ASP A 52 -5.76 11.52 11.04
CA ASP A 52 -6.50 12.69 11.52
C ASP A 52 -7.53 12.34 12.60
N LEU A 53 -8.05 11.12 12.62
CA LEU A 53 -8.98 10.63 13.65
C LEU A 53 -8.29 10.29 14.97
N ILE A 54 -7.04 9.83 14.94
CA ILE A 54 -6.32 9.33 16.11
C ILE A 54 -6.12 10.38 17.20
N PRO A 55 -5.75 11.64 16.94
CA PRO A 55 -5.64 12.66 17.99
C PRO A 55 -6.97 12.87 18.74
N ASN A 56 -8.09 12.89 18.04
CA ASN A 56 -9.41 13.04 18.65
C ASN A 56 -9.78 11.83 19.53
N LEU A 57 -9.43 10.62 19.06
CA LEU A 57 -9.63 9.38 19.84
C LEU A 57 -8.83 9.44 21.15
N VAL A 58 -7.54 9.80 21.07
CA VAL A 58 -6.65 9.89 22.23
C VAL A 58 -7.14 10.97 23.20
N GLU A 59 -7.55 12.13 22.71
CA GLU A 59 -8.07 13.22 23.56
C GLU A 59 -9.35 12.81 24.27
N THR A 60 -10.29 12.15 23.58
CA THR A 60 -11.51 11.61 24.18
C THR A 60 -11.19 10.57 25.27
N ALA A 61 -10.20 9.70 25.01
CA ALA A 61 -9.82 8.62 25.93
C ALA A 61 -9.10 9.15 27.19
N LYS A 62 -8.35 10.25 27.13
CA LYS A 62 -7.56 10.81 28.26
C LYS A 62 -8.39 11.06 29.50
N GLY A 63 -9.63 11.52 29.36
CA GLY A 63 -10.53 11.79 30.48
C GLY A 63 -10.90 10.55 31.30
N TYR A 64 -10.83 9.38 30.70
CA TYR A 64 -11.24 8.10 31.27
C TYR A 64 -10.07 7.18 31.61
N LEU A 65 -8.93 7.31 30.89
CA LEU A 65 -7.76 6.44 30.97
C LEU A 65 -6.57 7.15 31.65
N GLN A 66 -6.80 7.77 32.81
CA GLN A 66 -5.75 8.55 33.52
C GLN A 66 -4.53 7.70 33.93
N HIS A 67 -4.73 6.42 34.19
CA HIS A 67 -3.68 5.48 34.60
C HIS A 67 -3.00 4.76 33.41
N GLU A 68 -3.49 4.96 32.18
CA GLU A 68 -3.06 4.27 30.96
C GLU A 68 -2.31 5.22 30.01
N ARG A 69 -1.60 6.16 30.58
CA ARG A 69 -0.89 7.22 29.84
C ARG A 69 0.10 6.67 28.84
N GLU A 70 0.80 5.58 29.20
CA GLU A 70 1.77 4.93 28.33
C GLU A 70 1.13 4.40 27.04
N THR A 71 -0.06 3.81 27.13
CA THR A 71 -0.80 3.33 25.95
C THR A 71 -1.19 4.48 25.03
N LEU A 72 -1.66 5.61 25.59
CA LEU A 72 -2.04 6.78 24.80
C LEU A 72 -0.83 7.43 24.12
N GLU A 73 0.32 7.52 24.80
CA GLU A 73 1.57 8.04 24.26
C GLU A 73 2.11 7.12 23.16
N ALA A 74 2.01 5.78 23.33
CA ALA A 74 2.40 4.81 22.31
C ALA A 74 1.60 4.97 21.02
N VAL A 75 0.29 5.24 21.11
CA VAL A 75 -0.58 5.48 19.94
C VAL A 75 -0.12 6.72 19.17
N ILE A 76 0.14 7.84 19.86
CA ILE A 76 0.61 9.07 19.22
C ILE A 76 1.99 8.87 18.56
N THR A 77 2.89 8.17 19.25
CA THR A 77 4.23 7.87 18.72
C THR A 77 4.16 7.02 17.45
N ALA A 78 3.39 5.93 17.48
CA ALA A 78 3.21 5.07 16.32
C ALA A 78 2.53 5.80 15.15
N ARG A 79 1.53 6.65 15.45
CA ARG A 79 0.88 7.50 14.45
C ARG A 79 1.88 8.43 13.76
N ASN A 80 2.77 9.09 14.52
CA ASN A 80 3.75 10.01 13.94
C ASN A 80 4.78 9.27 13.07
N ALA A 81 5.20 8.07 13.47
CA ALA A 81 6.05 7.20 12.66
C ALA A 81 5.36 6.79 11.35
N ALA A 82 4.08 6.41 11.41
CA ALA A 82 3.28 6.04 10.25
C ALA A 82 3.08 7.21 9.27
N VAL A 83 2.79 8.42 9.77
CA VAL A 83 2.70 9.65 8.95
C VAL A 83 4.01 9.91 8.20
N SER A 84 5.14 9.79 8.88
CA SER A 84 6.46 10.00 8.28
C SER A 84 6.76 8.97 7.19
N ALA A 85 6.50 7.68 7.46
CA ALA A 85 6.69 6.60 6.50
C ALA A 85 5.77 6.75 5.28
N ASN A 86 4.49 7.10 5.50
CA ASN A 86 3.53 7.33 4.42
C ASN A 86 3.92 8.51 3.51
N THR A 87 4.48 9.56 4.08
CA THR A 87 4.95 10.72 3.29
C THR A 87 6.04 10.30 2.31
N ARG A 88 6.98 9.42 2.73
CA ARG A 88 8.02 8.87 1.84
C ARG A 88 7.44 7.91 0.80
N ALA A 89 6.51 7.05 1.22
CA ALA A 89 5.87 6.09 0.33
C ALA A 89 5.02 6.76 -0.76
N ALA A 90 4.35 7.86 -0.44
CA ALA A 90 3.57 8.64 -1.41
C ALA A 90 4.46 9.29 -2.50
N GLN A 91 5.71 9.61 -2.19
CA GLN A 91 6.66 10.16 -3.17
C GLN A 91 7.22 9.07 -4.10
N ASN A 92 7.48 7.87 -3.56
CA ASN A 92 8.09 6.77 -4.31
C ASN A 92 7.33 5.44 -4.10
N PRO A 93 6.06 5.35 -4.52
CA PRO A 93 5.29 4.12 -4.35
C PRO A 93 5.88 3.01 -5.20
N GLY A 94 6.06 1.84 -4.59
CA GLY A 94 6.68 0.66 -5.22
C GLY A 94 8.19 0.52 -4.98
N ASP A 95 8.86 1.49 -4.34
CA ASP A 95 10.23 1.29 -3.86
C ASP A 95 10.26 0.31 -2.69
N ALA A 96 11.13 -0.71 -2.78
CA ALA A 96 11.15 -1.82 -1.81
C ALA A 96 11.46 -1.36 -0.38
N SER A 97 12.41 -0.43 -0.21
CA SER A 97 12.82 0.07 1.11
C SER A 97 11.70 0.88 1.76
N VAL A 98 11.08 1.74 0.98
CA VAL A 98 10.00 2.63 1.43
C VAL A 98 8.72 1.85 1.71
N MET A 99 8.38 0.87 0.86
CA MET A 99 7.20 0.02 1.06
C MET A 99 7.34 -0.88 2.28
N LYS A 100 8.54 -1.38 2.58
CA LYS A 100 8.82 -2.13 3.81
C LYS A 100 8.70 -1.24 5.04
N GLU A 101 9.19 -0.01 4.99
CA GLU A 101 9.10 0.94 6.08
C GLU A 101 7.65 1.29 6.43
N ILE A 102 6.82 1.64 5.42
CA ILE A 102 5.41 1.93 5.65
C ILE A 102 4.65 0.69 6.16
N SER A 103 4.94 -0.49 5.65
CA SER A 103 4.34 -1.75 6.11
C SER A 103 4.61 -2.00 7.59
N SER A 104 5.84 -1.78 8.04
CA SER A 104 6.24 -1.92 9.45
C SER A 104 5.56 -0.86 10.33
N ALA A 105 5.57 0.41 9.92
CA ALA A 105 4.97 1.50 10.68
C ALA A 105 3.45 1.35 10.82
N GLU A 106 2.76 0.94 9.75
CA GLU A 106 1.33 0.67 9.77
C GLU A 106 0.97 -0.56 10.62
N GLY A 107 1.80 -1.60 10.58
CA GLY A 107 1.65 -2.76 11.46
C GLY A 107 1.78 -2.39 12.94
N ALA A 108 2.78 -1.58 13.30
CA ALA A 108 2.95 -1.07 14.65
C ALA A 108 1.76 -0.21 15.11
N LEU A 109 1.29 0.71 14.26
CA LEU A 109 0.12 1.55 14.56
C LEU A 109 -1.14 0.71 14.77
N SER A 110 -1.40 -0.27 13.91
CA SER A 110 -2.55 -1.17 14.06
C SER A 110 -2.48 -1.98 15.36
N GLY A 111 -1.28 -2.42 15.79
CA GLY A 111 -1.07 -3.13 17.04
C GLY A 111 -1.40 -2.28 18.27
N VAL A 112 -0.94 -1.02 18.32
CA VAL A 112 -1.23 -0.14 19.47
C VAL A 112 -2.68 0.33 19.48
N LEU A 113 -3.31 0.53 18.33
CA LEU A 113 -4.75 0.84 18.25
C LEU A 113 -5.61 -0.34 18.74
N SER A 114 -5.25 -1.57 18.35
CA SER A 114 -5.95 -2.77 18.84
C SER A 114 -5.86 -2.89 20.38
N ARG A 115 -4.69 -2.56 20.97
CA ARG A 115 -4.52 -2.51 22.42
C ARG A 115 -5.38 -1.44 23.07
N LEU A 116 -5.44 -0.23 22.48
CA LEU A 116 -6.30 0.85 22.97
C LEU A 116 -7.79 0.46 22.90
N PHE A 117 -8.22 -0.22 21.84
CA PHE A 117 -9.61 -0.68 21.72
C PHE A 117 -9.95 -1.77 22.77
N ALA A 118 -9.04 -2.73 22.97
CA ALA A 118 -9.20 -3.73 24.02
C ALA A 118 -9.28 -3.10 25.43
N LEU A 119 -8.46 -2.05 25.66
CA LEU A 119 -8.50 -1.30 26.91
C LEU A 119 -9.82 -0.54 27.07
N ALA A 120 -10.33 0.11 26.02
CA ALA A 120 -11.61 0.82 26.06
C ALA A 120 -12.78 -0.12 26.42
N GLU A 121 -12.72 -1.40 26.03
CA GLU A 121 -13.70 -2.41 26.42
C GLU A 121 -13.72 -2.69 27.94
N ALA A 122 -12.58 -2.52 28.62
CA ALA A 122 -12.46 -2.71 30.06
C ALA A 122 -12.95 -1.52 30.88
N TYR A 123 -13.22 -0.37 30.27
CA TYR A 123 -13.70 0.86 30.90
C TYR A 123 -15.14 1.19 30.49
N PRO A 124 -16.19 0.76 31.22
CA PRO A 124 -17.59 0.90 30.80
C PRO A 124 -18.01 2.33 30.46
N ASN A 125 -17.52 3.32 31.23
CA ASN A 125 -17.84 4.74 31.01
C ASN A 125 -17.24 5.28 29.73
N LEU A 126 -16.04 4.83 29.33
CA LEU A 126 -15.40 5.18 28.05
C LEU A 126 -16.13 4.48 26.90
N LYS A 127 -16.44 3.20 27.08
CA LYS A 127 -17.19 2.42 26.08
C LYS A 127 -18.57 3.01 25.78
N ALA A 128 -19.25 3.58 26.81
CA ALA A 128 -20.57 4.21 26.67
C ALA A 128 -20.50 5.65 26.13
N ASN A 129 -19.30 6.22 25.94
CA ASN A 129 -19.15 7.57 25.41
C ASN A 129 -19.46 7.59 23.91
N GLU A 130 -20.46 8.37 23.50
CA GLU A 130 -20.94 8.44 22.11
C GLU A 130 -19.84 8.90 21.13
N THR A 131 -19.01 9.86 21.54
CA THR A 131 -17.89 10.33 20.72
C THR A 131 -16.86 9.23 20.52
N MET A 132 -16.52 8.50 21.57
CA MET A 132 -15.58 7.36 21.49
C MET A 132 -16.10 6.27 20.56
N MET A 133 -17.38 5.89 20.72
CA MET A 133 -18.01 4.88 19.84
C MET A 133 -17.98 5.32 18.37
N SER A 134 -18.36 6.56 18.09
CA SER A 134 -18.35 7.10 16.71
C SER A 134 -16.92 7.11 16.09
N LEU A 135 -15.90 7.50 16.87
CA LEU A 135 -14.52 7.50 16.41
C LEU A 135 -13.99 6.08 16.16
N MET A 136 -14.33 5.12 17.01
CA MET A 136 -13.96 3.70 16.82
C MET A 136 -14.64 3.11 15.58
N GLU A 137 -15.90 3.42 15.33
CA GLU A 137 -16.63 2.99 14.14
C GLU A 137 -16.01 3.60 12.87
N GLU A 138 -15.68 4.89 12.89
CA GLU A 138 -15.06 5.57 11.77
C GLU A 138 -13.65 5.04 11.48
N LEU A 139 -12.86 4.73 12.51
CA LEU A 139 -11.55 4.09 12.38
C LEU A 139 -11.67 2.68 11.79
N THR A 140 -12.65 1.89 12.25
CA THR A 140 -12.93 0.56 11.70
C THR A 140 -13.35 0.62 10.22
N SER A 141 -14.23 1.56 9.88
CA SER A 141 -14.63 1.82 8.49
C SER A 141 -13.43 2.22 7.62
N THR A 142 -12.56 3.07 8.15
CA THR A 142 -11.35 3.53 7.44
C THR A 142 -10.36 2.39 7.25
N GLU A 143 -10.18 1.50 8.23
CA GLU A 143 -9.33 0.31 8.11
C GLU A 143 -9.81 -0.63 7.00
N ASN A 144 -11.13 -0.84 6.88
CA ASN A 144 -11.71 -1.61 5.79
C ASN A 144 -11.40 -0.98 4.42
N LYS A 145 -11.54 0.36 4.31
CA LYS A 145 -11.20 1.08 3.07
C LYS A 145 -9.73 0.99 2.73
N ILE A 146 -8.83 1.08 3.73
CA ILE A 146 -7.39 0.88 3.56
C ILE A 146 -7.11 -0.53 3.03
N SER A 147 -7.76 -1.55 3.58
CA SER A 147 -7.61 -2.94 3.15
C SER A 147 -7.99 -3.14 1.68
N PHE A 148 -9.14 -2.60 1.25
CA PHE A 148 -9.56 -2.66 -0.16
C PHE A 148 -8.63 -1.87 -1.08
N ALA A 149 -8.22 -0.66 -0.69
CA ALA A 149 -7.30 0.14 -1.49
C ALA A 149 -5.93 -0.54 -1.63
N ARG A 150 -5.45 -1.20 -0.58
CA ARG A 150 -4.23 -2.00 -0.57
C ARG A 150 -4.30 -3.18 -1.51
N GLN A 151 -5.43 -3.90 -1.52
CA GLN A 151 -5.64 -4.99 -2.48
C GLN A 151 -5.57 -4.48 -3.92
N ALA A 152 -6.27 -3.40 -4.24
CA ALA A 152 -6.25 -2.81 -5.57
C ALA A 152 -4.85 -2.33 -6.00
N TYR A 153 -4.05 -1.79 -5.06
CA TYR A 153 -2.66 -1.46 -5.30
C TYR A 153 -1.82 -2.70 -5.60
N ASN A 154 -1.94 -3.74 -4.79
CA ASN A 154 -1.19 -4.98 -4.96
C ASN A 154 -1.53 -5.66 -6.30
N ASP A 155 -2.79 -5.67 -6.71
CA ASP A 155 -3.22 -6.19 -8.01
C ASP A 155 -2.62 -5.39 -9.18
N ALA A 156 -2.54 -4.06 -9.03
CA ALA A 156 -1.91 -3.20 -10.02
C ALA A 156 -0.39 -3.41 -10.10
N VAL A 157 0.29 -3.60 -8.96
CA VAL A 157 1.71 -3.94 -8.89
C VAL A 157 1.99 -5.30 -9.52
N MET A 158 1.18 -6.33 -9.19
CA MET A 158 1.32 -7.66 -9.80
C MET A 158 1.17 -7.60 -11.32
N THR A 159 0.16 -6.86 -11.81
CA THR A 159 -0.06 -6.67 -13.25
C THR A 159 1.14 -6.00 -13.93
N TYR A 160 1.70 -4.96 -13.31
CA TYR A 160 2.90 -4.29 -13.79
C TYR A 160 4.11 -5.23 -13.81
N ASN A 161 4.40 -5.92 -12.70
CA ASN A 161 5.54 -6.82 -12.59
C ASN A 161 5.43 -7.98 -13.59
N THR A 162 4.24 -8.59 -13.73
CA THR A 162 4.01 -9.62 -14.73
C THR A 162 4.31 -9.11 -16.13
N ARG A 163 3.80 -7.92 -16.50
CA ARG A 163 4.06 -7.33 -17.82
C ARG A 163 5.54 -7.05 -18.06
N ARG A 164 6.25 -6.66 -17.01
CA ARG A 164 7.71 -6.40 -17.04
C ARG A 164 8.51 -7.69 -17.26
N GLU A 165 8.05 -8.83 -16.76
CA GLU A 165 8.78 -10.10 -16.75
C GLU A 165 8.48 -10.99 -17.95
N VAL A 166 7.30 -10.89 -18.54
CA VAL A 166 6.92 -11.74 -19.68
C VAL A 166 7.66 -11.37 -20.96
N PHE A 167 7.99 -12.42 -21.76
CA PHE A 167 8.53 -12.26 -23.09
C PHE A 167 7.46 -11.74 -24.06
N PRO A 168 7.77 -10.86 -24.99
CA PRO A 168 9.08 -10.21 -25.23
C PRO A 168 9.24 -8.85 -24.53
N THR A 169 8.28 -8.42 -23.69
CA THR A 169 8.29 -7.12 -23.01
C THR A 169 9.45 -6.97 -22.02
N ASN A 170 9.99 -8.08 -21.49
CA ASN A 170 11.14 -8.09 -20.58
C ASN A 170 12.40 -7.44 -21.20
N PHE A 171 12.62 -7.56 -22.50
CA PHE A 171 13.73 -6.86 -23.19
C PHE A 171 13.53 -5.35 -23.14
N ILE A 172 12.29 -4.87 -23.38
CA ILE A 172 11.95 -3.44 -23.30
C ILE A 172 12.12 -2.95 -21.86
N ALA A 173 11.62 -3.71 -20.88
CA ALA A 173 11.73 -3.37 -19.47
C ALA A 173 13.18 -3.19 -19.03
N ASN A 174 14.07 -4.11 -19.40
CA ASN A 174 15.48 -4.07 -19.06
C ASN A 174 16.21 -2.91 -19.77
N THR A 175 15.93 -2.71 -21.06
CA THR A 175 16.56 -1.64 -21.86
C THR A 175 16.22 -0.25 -21.34
N PHE A 176 14.98 -0.03 -20.90
CA PHE A 176 14.49 1.26 -20.42
C PHE A 176 14.43 1.38 -18.89
N ASN A 177 15.10 0.48 -18.15
CA ASN A 177 15.23 0.50 -16.70
C ASN A 177 13.88 0.55 -15.95
N PHE A 178 12.90 -0.24 -16.38
CA PHE A 178 11.68 -0.47 -15.60
C PHE A 178 11.98 -1.46 -14.48
N GLY A 179 12.28 -0.95 -13.27
CA GLY A 179 12.50 -1.78 -12.07
C GLY A 179 11.22 -2.46 -11.57
N PRO A 180 11.36 -3.48 -10.69
CA PRO A 180 10.20 -4.10 -10.03
C PRO A 180 9.52 -3.10 -9.10
N ALA A 181 8.23 -3.28 -8.88
CA ALA A 181 7.48 -2.57 -7.86
C ALA A 181 7.16 -3.51 -6.70
N GLU A 182 7.26 -2.99 -5.48
CA GLU A 182 7.03 -3.75 -4.24
C GLU A 182 5.57 -3.69 -3.83
N LEU A 183 5.08 -4.79 -3.25
CA LEU A 183 3.73 -4.91 -2.70
C LEU A 183 3.62 -4.18 -1.35
N PHE A 184 2.40 -3.78 -1.01
CA PHE A 184 2.09 -3.27 0.33
C PHE A 184 1.50 -4.39 1.20
N VAL A 185 2.35 -5.08 1.95
CA VAL A 185 1.95 -6.20 2.81
C VAL A 185 2.16 -5.80 4.27
N ILE A 186 1.07 -5.69 5.04
CA ILE A 186 1.14 -5.55 6.50
C ILE A 186 1.18 -6.96 7.08
N GLU A 187 2.32 -7.36 7.62
CA GLU A 187 2.45 -8.62 8.33
C GLU A 187 1.71 -8.53 9.67
N LYS A 188 0.62 -9.28 9.81
CA LYS A 188 0.01 -9.52 11.13
C LYS A 188 0.74 -10.71 11.75
N PRO A 189 1.41 -10.57 12.91
CA PRO A 189 2.11 -11.67 13.57
C PRO A 189 1.23 -12.90 13.78
N GLU A 190 -0.06 -12.68 14.07
CA GLU A 190 -1.07 -13.71 14.34
C GLU A 190 -1.40 -14.60 13.13
N GLN A 191 -1.12 -14.15 11.91
CA GLN A 191 -1.38 -14.93 10.68
C GLN A 191 -0.29 -15.94 10.36
N LYS A 192 0.85 -15.90 11.07
CA LYS A 192 1.96 -16.89 10.90
C LYS A 192 1.78 -18.13 11.78
N GLU A 193 0.90 -18.10 12.79
CA GLU A 193 0.59 -19.29 13.59
C GLU A 193 -0.58 -20.04 12.97
N ALA A 194 -0.32 -21.27 12.50
CA ALA A 194 -1.38 -22.19 12.13
C ALA A 194 -2.31 -22.41 13.35
N PRO A 195 -3.64 -22.39 13.21
CA PRO A 195 -4.54 -22.64 14.32
C PRO A 195 -4.22 -24.00 14.94
N LYS A 196 -3.83 -24.01 16.22
CA LYS A 196 -3.66 -25.26 16.97
C LYS A 196 -5.06 -25.86 17.14
N VAL A 197 -5.37 -26.85 16.35
CA VAL A 197 -6.56 -27.67 16.52
C VAL A 197 -6.27 -28.57 17.72
N ALA A 198 -6.81 -28.25 18.89
CA ALA A 198 -6.89 -29.16 20.01
C ALA A 198 -8.14 -30.05 19.83
N PHE A 199 -7.92 -31.37 19.76
CA PHE A 199 -8.99 -32.38 19.82
C PHE A 199 -9.26 -32.75 21.26
#